data_f0b2b85f10c4e8de594c2fb34d8823b0
#
_entry.id   f0b2b85f10c4e8de594c2fb34d8823b0
#
_cell.length_a   1.000
_cell.length_b   1.000
_cell.length_c   1.000
_cell.angle_alpha   90.00
_cell.angle_beta   90.00
_cell.angle_gamma   90.00
#
_symmetry.space_group_name_H-M   'P 1'
#
loop_
_entity.id
_entity.type
_entity.pdbx_description
1 polymer ?
#
loop_
_entity_poly.entity_id
_entity_poly.type
_entity_poly.pdbx_seq_one_letter_code
_entity_poly.pdbx_strand_id
1 'polypeptide(L)'
;SQTGNAYFYIGMPPDTLLFREDFSGLEPAPPLAPGEIYVPYGLAQGMNCRIGDTLTATFGKRTYSFRIRGFVQEPTLGAALIGFKLLFISDQDLETYRAQALEDEQTDTEQHITSCVLGVHKKADCDLSDQVFLRQLNRETKLSDFAIGTLTHAQSVHYTGLMQRMVLRIMLAFVGLLFLIVQIVIAHSIQSEMELDYVKLGVLKAQGFTETRIGLILALQYLLAELLGAVLGICIAMPIVWK
;
A
#
# COMPACT_ATOMS: atom_id res chain seq x y z
N SER A 1 -22.47 -8.22 -4.35
CA SER A 1 -21.77 -8.21 -5.63
C SER A 1 -20.37 -8.78 -5.43
N GLN A 2 -20.17 -9.93 -5.96
CA GLN A 2 -18.94 -10.68 -5.82
C GLN A 2 -17.89 -10.15 -6.77
N THR A 3 -16.96 -9.44 -6.24
CA THR A 3 -15.65 -9.29 -6.87
C THR A 3 -14.90 -10.59 -6.63
N GLY A 4 -14.27 -11.16 -7.66
CA GLY A 4 -13.57 -12.46 -7.62
C GLY A 4 -12.30 -12.46 -6.75
N ASN A 5 -12.47 -12.16 -5.45
CA ASN A 5 -11.42 -12.21 -4.46
C ASN A 5 -11.41 -13.59 -3.81
N ALA A 6 -10.25 -14.23 -3.76
CA ALA A 6 -10.05 -15.44 -2.98
C ALA A 6 -9.77 -15.05 -1.51
N TYR A 7 -10.48 -15.69 -0.59
CA TYR A 7 -10.30 -15.49 0.84
C TYR A 7 -9.59 -16.69 1.43
N PHE A 8 -8.54 -16.43 2.21
CA PHE A 8 -7.82 -17.46 2.95
C PHE A 8 -8.04 -17.26 4.44
N TYR A 9 -8.42 -18.33 5.12
CA TYR A 9 -8.50 -18.36 6.56
C TYR A 9 -7.21 -18.93 7.13
N ILE A 10 -6.65 -18.27 8.10
CA ILE A 10 -5.40 -18.66 8.74
C ILE A 10 -5.56 -18.61 10.26
N GLY A 11 -4.95 -19.57 10.96
CA GLY A 11 -4.75 -19.47 12.40
C GLY A 11 -3.89 -18.26 12.74
N MET A 12 -4.04 -17.73 13.94
CA MET A 12 -3.39 -16.49 14.34
C MET A 12 -1.91 -16.72 14.65
N PRO A 13 -0.97 -16.12 13.89
CA PRO A 13 0.45 -16.16 14.26
C PRO A 13 0.68 -15.46 15.62
N PRO A 14 1.64 -15.94 16.44
CA PRO A 14 1.88 -15.41 17.78
C PRO A 14 2.30 -13.94 17.81
N ASP A 15 2.89 -13.43 16.72
CA ASP A 15 3.38 -12.04 16.61
C ASP A 15 2.43 -11.13 15.85
N THR A 16 1.14 -11.49 15.75
CA THR A 16 0.14 -10.68 15.07
C THR A 16 -0.07 -9.36 15.81
N LEU A 17 -0.06 -8.25 15.06
CA LEU A 17 -0.29 -6.91 15.59
C LEU A 17 -1.66 -6.39 15.13
N LEU A 18 -2.40 -5.83 16.07
CA LEU A 18 -3.66 -5.11 15.84
C LEU A 18 -3.42 -3.60 15.79
N PHE A 19 -4.23 -2.92 15.01
CA PHE A 19 -4.41 -1.49 15.21
C PHE A 19 -5.21 -1.23 16.47
N ARG A 20 -4.79 -0.27 17.28
CA ARG A 20 -5.60 0.24 18.39
C ARG A 20 -6.91 0.81 17.87
N GLU A 21 -7.93 0.86 18.71
CA GLU A 21 -9.25 1.39 18.33
C GLU A 21 -9.20 2.82 17.80
N ASP A 22 -8.30 3.64 18.31
CA ASP A 22 -8.05 5.03 17.89
C ASP A 22 -7.07 5.17 16.71
N PHE A 23 -6.56 4.05 16.20
CA PHE A 23 -5.51 3.99 15.17
C PHE A 23 -4.20 4.73 15.53
N SER A 24 -3.96 5.04 16.80
CA SER A 24 -2.75 5.74 17.26
C SER A 24 -1.49 4.87 17.23
N GLY A 25 -1.62 3.58 17.06
CA GLY A 25 -0.51 2.63 17.05
C GLY A 25 -0.94 1.19 16.91
N LEU A 26 0.02 0.29 17.12
CA LEU A 26 -0.16 -1.15 17.07
C LEU A 26 0.02 -1.74 18.47
N GLU A 27 -0.68 -2.82 18.73
CA GLU A 27 -0.57 -3.60 19.96
C GLU A 27 -0.62 -5.11 19.65
N PRO A 28 -0.05 -5.97 20.50
CA PRO A 28 -0.15 -7.42 20.31
C PRO A 28 -1.60 -7.87 20.28
N ALA A 29 -1.94 -8.72 19.31
CA ALA A 29 -3.28 -9.24 19.15
C ALA A 29 -3.60 -10.25 20.27
N PRO A 30 -4.68 -10.05 21.05
CA PRO A 30 -5.14 -11.08 21.95
C PRO A 30 -5.65 -12.31 21.19
N PRO A 31 -5.62 -13.51 21.80
CA PRO A 31 -6.14 -14.70 21.16
C PRO A 31 -7.63 -14.56 20.83
N LEU A 32 -8.04 -15.09 19.67
CA LEU A 32 -9.43 -15.09 19.24
C LEU A 32 -10.23 -16.19 19.95
N ALA A 33 -11.43 -15.85 20.39
CA ALA A 33 -12.43 -16.84 20.78
C ALA A 33 -13.10 -17.45 19.53
N PRO A 34 -13.68 -18.64 19.62
CA PRO A 34 -14.47 -19.22 18.53
C PRO A 34 -15.57 -18.28 18.05
N GLY A 35 -15.70 -18.15 16.72
CA GLY A 35 -16.65 -17.22 16.11
C GLY A 35 -16.18 -15.77 16.04
N GLU A 36 -14.96 -15.45 16.45
CA GLU A 36 -14.34 -14.13 16.30
C GLU A 36 -13.34 -14.13 15.14
N ILE A 37 -13.17 -12.96 14.52
CA ILE A 37 -12.27 -12.78 13.38
C ILE A 37 -11.49 -11.47 13.46
N TYR A 38 -10.22 -11.50 13.06
CA TYR A 38 -9.47 -10.31 12.72
C TYR A 38 -9.43 -10.11 11.21
N VAL A 39 -9.64 -8.88 10.79
CA VAL A 39 -9.74 -8.50 9.38
C VAL A 39 -8.59 -7.54 9.05
N PRO A 40 -7.88 -7.71 7.92
CA PRO A 40 -6.92 -6.71 7.47
C PRO A 40 -7.57 -5.35 7.28
N TYR A 41 -6.92 -4.29 7.77
CA TYR A 41 -7.48 -2.94 7.73
C TYR A 41 -7.84 -2.47 6.32
N GLY A 42 -7.00 -2.78 5.32
CA GLY A 42 -7.29 -2.44 3.93
C GLY A 42 -8.56 -3.10 3.38
N LEU A 43 -8.88 -4.33 3.83
CA LEU A 43 -10.12 -5.01 3.49
C LEU A 43 -11.33 -4.38 4.21
N ALA A 44 -11.16 -4.07 5.49
CA ALA A 44 -12.20 -3.44 6.29
C ALA A 44 -12.66 -2.09 5.73
N GLN A 45 -11.71 -1.26 5.26
CA GLN A 45 -12.03 -0.01 4.57
C GLN A 45 -12.84 -0.24 3.28
N GLY A 46 -12.44 -1.22 2.46
CA GLY A 46 -13.14 -1.53 1.22
C GLY A 46 -14.57 -2.04 1.42
N MET A 47 -14.83 -2.72 2.54
CA MET A 47 -16.14 -3.26 2.92
C MET A 47 -16.93 -2.34 3.86
N ASN A 48 -16.35 -1.24 4.31
CA ASN A 48 -16.91 -0.32 5.31
C ASN A 48 -17.35 -1.03 6.61
N CYS A 49 -16.53 -1.99 7.07
CA CYS A 49 -16.79 -2.76 8.29
C CYS A 49 -16.30 -2.02 9.53
N ARG A 50 -16.94 -2.29 10.67
CA ARG A 50 -16.59 -1.77 11.99
C ARG A 50 -16.32 -2.92 12.97
N ILE A 51 -15.57 -2.62 14.02
CA ILE A 51 -15.40 -3.57 15.14
C ILE A 51 -16.77 -3.87 15.73
N GLY A 52 -17.04 -5.15 15.94
CA GLY A 52 -18.33 -5.64 16.44
C GLY A 52 -19.32 -6.05 15.35
N ASP A 53 -19.11 -5.69 14.10
CA ASP A 53 -19.94 -6.14 12.98
C ASP A 53 -19.80 -7.65 12.76
N THR A 54 -20.82 -8.23 12.13
CA THR A 54 -20.80 -9.64 11.76
C THR A 54 -20.42 -9.78 10.30
N LEU A 55 -19.33 -10.50 10.05
CA LEU A 55 -18.90 -10.89 8.71
C LEU A 55 -19.45 -12.29 8.42
N THR A 56 -20.20 -12.41 7.33
CA THR A 56 -20.71 -13.70 6.86
C THR A 56 -19.90 -14.15 5.66
N ALA A 57 -19.36 -15.36 5.74
CA ALA A 57 -18.58 -15.96 4.68
C ALA A 57 -19.23 -17.28 4.25
N THR A 58 -19.40 -17.48 2.95
CA THR A 58 -19.92 -18.73 2.40
C THR A 58 -18.76 -19.50 1.79
N PHE A 59 -18.62 -20.75 2.21
CA PHE A 59 -17.59 -21.66 1.75
C PHE A 59 -18.26 -22.95 1.25
N GLY A 60 -18.22 -23.20 -0.05
CA GLY A 60 -19.02 -24.26 -0.66
C GLY A 60 -20.51 -24.06 -0.37
N LYS A 61 -21.12 -25.05 0.26
CA LYS A 61 -22.55 -25.04 0.65
C LYS A 61 -22.78 -24.50 2.08
N ARG A 62 -21.72 -24.23 2.83
CA ARG A 62 -21.80 -23.82 4.24
C ARG A 62 -21.58 -22.32 4.38
N THR A 63 -22.31 -21.73 5.31
CA THR A 63 -22.21 -20.30 5.64
C THR A 63 -21.76 -20.16 7.09
N TYR A 64 -20.70 -19.38 7.28
CA TYR A 64 -20.10 -19.10 8.58
C TYR A 64 -20.27 -17.62 8.91
N SER A 65 -20.53 -17.35 10.17
CA SER A 65 -20.69 -15.99 10.67
C SER A 65 -19.67 -15.72 11.75
N PHE A 66 -18.91 -14.64 11.58
CA PHE A 66 -17.85 -14.22 12.50
C PHE A 66 -18.11 -12.81 12.98
N ARG A 67 -17.81 -12.56 14.24
CA ARG A 67 -17.80 -11.21 14.80
C ARG A 67 -16.43 -10.59 14.64
N ILE A 68 -16.36 -9.40 14.04
CA ILE A 68 -15.11 -8.65 13.87
C ILE A 68 -14.63 -8.16 15.23
N ARG A 69 -13.48 -8.67 15.68
CA ARG A 69 -12.86 -8.32 16.96
C ARG A 69 -11.91 -7.14 16.85
N GLY A 70 -11.29 -6.95 15.67
CA GLY A 70 -10.33 -5.89 15.43
C GLY A 70 -9.75 -5.94 14.04
N PHE A 71 -8.87 -4.98 13.76
CA PHE A 71 -8.20 -4.85 12.47
C PHE A 71 -6.71 -5.14 12.62
N VAL A 72 -6.19 -6.01 11.75
CA VAL A 72 -4.76 -6.38 11.73
C VAL A 72 -4.02 -5.59 10.66
N GLN A 73 -2.75 -5.34 10.94
CA GLN A 73 -1.81 -4.91 9.92
C GLN A 73 -1.23 -6.15 9.24
N GLU A 74 -1.68 -6.38 8.01
CA GLU A 74 -1.13 -7.43 7.16
C GLU A 74 -0.62 -6.78 5.86
N PRO A 75 0.71 -6.58 5.72
CA PRO A 75 1.26 -5.80 4.62
C PRO A 75 1.32 -6.57 3.29
N THR A 76 1.28 -7.89 3.31
CA THR A 76 1.54 -8.71 2.11
C THR A 76 0.28 -9.02 1.33
N LEU A 77 -0.72 -9.61 1.99
CA LEU A 77 -1.97 -10.06 1.36
C LEU A 77 -3.19 -9.27 1.82
N GLY A 78 -3.04 -8.39 2.81
CA GLY A 78 -4.09 -7.51 3.33
C GLY A 78 -4.37 -6.28 2.47
N ALA A 79 -3.53 -6.00 1.47
CA ALA A 79 -3.71 -4.85 0.60
C ALA A 79 -4.98 -5.00 -0.27
N ALA A 80 -5.78 -3.94 -0.36
CA ALA A 80 -7.04 -3.94 -1.09
C ALA A 80 -6.89 -4.27 -2.59
N LEU A 81 -5.71 -4.02 -3.17
CA LEU A 81 -5.40 -4.25 -4.59
C LEU A 81 -5.05 -5.70 -4.93
N ILE A 82 -4.72 -6.54 -3.95
CA ILE A 82 -4.35 -7.93 -4.20
C ILE A 82 -5.61 -8.79 -4.13
N GLY A 83 -5.83 -9.64 -5.14
CA GLY A 83 -7.01 -10.50 -5.25
C GLY A 83 -7.15 -11.56 -4.15
N PHE A 84 -6.12 -11.74 -3.32
CA PHE A 84 -6.11 -12.64 -2.17
C PHE A 84 -6.30 -11.83 -0.89
N LYS A 85 -7.16 -12.34 0.01
CA LYS A 85 -7.43 -11.70 1.30
C LYS A 85 -7.19 -12.71 2.42
N LEU A 86 -6.34 -12.33 3.38
CA LEU A 86 -6.10 -13.12 4.58
C LEU A 86 -7.09 -12.71 5.68
N LEU A 87 -7.73 -13.69 6.26
CA LEU A 87 -8.63 -13.51 7.40
C LEU A 87 -8.12 -14.39 8.55
N PHE A 88 -7.98 -13.81 9.73
CA PHE A 88 -7.44 -14.52 10.91
C PHE A 88 -8.57 -14.98 11.78
N ILE A 89 -8.68 -16.28 11.99
CA ILE A 89 -9.70 -16.94 12.82
C ILE A 89 -9.04 -17.69 13.97
N SER A 90 -9.85 -18.13 14.95
CA SER A 90 -9.34 -18.95 16.03
C SER A 90 -8.82 -20.30 15.51
N ASP A 91 -7.82 -20.87 16.19
CA ASP A 91 -7.29 -22.19 15.81
C ASP A 91 -8.37 -23.28 15.92
N GLN A 92 -9.30 -23.13 16.86
CA GLN A 92 -10.42 -24.06 17.03
C GLN A 92 -11.39 -24.01 15.85
N ASP A 93 -11.72 -22.81 15.36
CA ASP A 93 -12.54 -22.64 14.16
C ASP A 93 -11.83 -23.18 12.93
N LEU A 94 -10.52 -22.90 12.80
CA LEU A 94 -9.72 -23.37 11.69
C LEU A 94 -9.73 -24.91 11.59
N GLU A 95 -9.52 -25.61 12.70
CA GLU A 95 -9.55 -27.08 12.72
C GLU A 95 -10.97 -27.61 12.41
N THR A 96 -12.00 -26.95 12.93
CA THR A 96 -13.40 -27.32 12.64
C THR A 96 -13.70 -27.17 11.14
N TYR A 97 -13.31 -26.06 10.54
CA TYR A 97 -13.58 -25.81 9.11
C TYR A 97 -12.73 -26.69 8.22
N ARG A 98 -11.49 -26.99 8.63
CA ARG A 98 -10.65 -27.95 7.93
C ARG A 98 -11.25 -29.35 7.90
N ALA A 99 -11.75 -29.83 9.03
CA ALA A 99 -12.41 -31.13 9.10
C ALA A 99 -13.67 -31.16 8.20
N GLN A 100 -14.47 -30.09 8.23
CA GLN A 100 -15.67 -29.95 7.41
C GLN A 100 -15.36 -29.85 5.91
N ALA A 101 -14.28 -29.15 5.54
CA ALA A 101 -13.84 -29.07 4.15
C ALA A 101 -13.41 -30.44 3.60
N LEU A 102 -12.73 -31.24 4.41
CA LEU A 102 -12.34 -32.61 4.04
C LEU A 102 -13.54 -33.54 3.89
N GLU A 103 -14.61 -33.36 4.69
CA GLU A 103 -15.88 -34.08 4.49
C GLU A 103 -16.56 -33.69 3.18
N ASP A 104 -16.57 -32.38 2.85
CA ASP A 104 -17.21 -31.85 1.65
C ASP A 104 -16.44 -32.27 0.39
N GLU A 105 -15.10 -32.36 0.41
CA GLU A 105 -14.27 -32.88 -0.69
C GLU A 105 -14.57 -34.34 -1.04
N GLN A 106 -14.93 -35.16 -0.06
CA GLN A 106 -15.32 -36.55 -0.31
C GLN A 106 -16.70 -36.68 -0.98
N THR A 107 -17.50 -35.63 -0.93
CA THR A 107 -18.91 -35.63 -1.38
C THR A 107 -19.12 -34.81 -2.66
N ASP A 108 -18.25 -33.88 -2.99
CA ASP A 108 -18.42 -32.94 -4.09
C ASP A 108 -17.10 -32.71 -4.88
N THR A 109 -17.21 -32.51 -6.19
CA THR A 109 -16.06 -32.36 -7.13
C THR A 109 -15.38 -30.99 -7.07
N GLU A 110 -15.80 -30.10 -6.17
CA GLU A 110 -15.15 -28.80 -5.97
C GLU A 110 -13.89 -28.97 -5.11
N GLN A 111 -12.71 -28.79 -5.75
CA GLN A 111 -11.41 -28.84 -5.07
C GLN A 111 -11.26 -27.68 -4.09
N HIS A 112 -11.35 -27.97 -2.81
CA HIS A 112 -10.98 -27.05 -1.74
C HIS A 112 -9.47 -27.15 -1.53
N ILE A 113 -8.73 -26.12 -1.96
CA ILE A 113 -7.27 -26.09 -1.76
C ILE A 113 -7.01 -25.72 -0.30
N THR A 114 -6.71 -26.73 0.51
CA THR A 114 -6.16 -26.50 1.85
C THR A 114 -4.65 -26.37 1.75
N SER A 115 -4.13 -25.18 2.07
CA SER A 115 -2.70 -24.93 2.11
C SER A 115 -2.26 -24.57 3.53
N CYS A 116 -1.05 -25.00 3.90
CA CYS A 116 -0.45 -24.65 5.18
C CYS A 116 0.63 -23.58 4.93
N VAL A 117 0.61 -22.52 5.72
CA VAL A 117 1.70 -21.52 5.72
C VAL A 117 2.65 -21.85 6.85
N LEU A 118 3.89 -22.19 6.51
CA LEU A 118 4.95 -22.44 7.47
C LEU A 118 5.81 -21.18 7.63
N GLY A 119 5.71 -20.52 8.79
CA GLY A 119 6.61 -19.44 9.18
C GLY A 119 7.92 -19.99 9.74
N VAL A 120 9.03 -19.64 9.11
CA VAL A 120 10.37 -20.05 9.58
C VAL A 120 11.15 -18.81 10.00
N HIS A 121 11.56 -18.77 11.27
CA HIS A 121 12.35 -17.68 11.82
C HIS A 121 13.81 -18.11 11.97
N LYS A 122 14.73 -17.27 11.52
CA LYS A 122 16.16 -17.46 11.77
C LYS A 122 16.45 -17.16 13.24
N LYS A 123 17.34 -17.94 13.86
CA LYS A 123 17.85 -17.61 15.19
C LYS A 123 18.67 -16.33 15.13
N ALA A 124 18.74 -15.60 16.26
CA ALA A 124 19.44 -14.33 16.34
C ALA A 124 20.94 -14.39 16.03
N ASP A 125 21.55 -15.56 16.16
CA ASP A 125 22.96 -15.88 15.88
C ASP A 125 23.20 -16.35 14.44
N CYS A 126 22.16 -16.37 13.59
CA CYS A 126 22.27 -16.85 12.21
C CYS A 126 22.54 -15.70 11.24
N ASP A 127 23.81 -15.54 10.83
CA ASP A 127 24.26 -14.51 9.88
C ASP A 127 24.03 -14.85 8.40
N LEU A 128 23.37 -15.95 8.10
CA LEU A 128 23.12 -16.37 6.72
C LEU A 128 22.13 -15.41 6.05
N SER A 129 22.41 -15.04 4.80
CA SER A 129 21.39 -14.33 4.00
C SER A 129 20.16 -15.21 3.77
N ASP A 130 19.00 -14.61 3.56
CA ASP A 130 17.72 -15.34 3.39
C ASP A 130 17.78 -16.36 2.27
N GLN A 131 18.46 -16.05 1.18
CA GLN A 131 18.59 -16.98 0.04
C GLN A 131 19.51 -18.18 0.36
N VAL A 132 20.56 -17.97 1.14
CA VAL A 132 21.46 -19.05 1.55
C VAL A 132 20.77 -19.92 2.57
N PHE A 133 20.09 -19.31 3.53
CA PHE A 133 19.30 -20.00 4.54
C PHE A 133 18.21 -20.89 3.90
N LEU A 134 17.43 -20.37 2.96
CA LEU A 134 16.41 -21.13 2.24
C LEU A 134 17.00 -22.29 1.44
N ARG A 135 18.15 -22.11 0.79
CA ARG A 135 18.84 -23.18 0.07
C ARG A 135 19.28 -24.29 1.01
N GLN A 136 19.81 -23.93 2.18
CA GLN A 136 20.24 -24.91 3.18
C GLN A 136 19.04 -25.64 3.76
N LEU A 137 18.00 -24.92 4.16
CA LEU A 137 16.76 -25.50 4.66
C LEU A 137 16.16 -26.47 3.64
N ASN A 138 16.07 -26.05 2.37
CA ASN A 138 15.54 -26.91 1.31
C ASN A 138 16.40 -28.17 1.06
N ARG A 139 17.71 -28.03 1.19
CA ARG A 139 18.65 -29.19 1.05
C ARG A 139 18.43 -30.24 2.13
N GLU A 140 18.10 -29.81 3.35
CA GLU A 140 17.90 -30.68 4.50
C GLU A 140 16.47 -31.25 4.56
N THR A 141 15.47 -30.43 4.22
CA THR A 141 14.03 -30.77 4.40
C THR A 141 13.31 -31.14 3.12
N LYS A 142 13.90 -30.85 1.94
CA LYS A 142 13.26 -30.97 0.62
C LYS A 142 11.91 -30.21 0.55
N LEU A 143 11.85 -29.08 1.22
CA LEU A 143 10.62 -28.27 1.34
C LEU A 143 10.06 -27.84 -0.03
N SER A 144 10.93 -27.63 -1.02
CA SER A 144 10.51 -27.29 -2.39
C SER A 144 9.65 -28.35 -3.07
N ASP A 145 9.70 -29.59 -2.62
CA ASP A 145 8.93 -30.68 -3.22
C ASP A 145 7.46 -30.62 -2.79
N PHE A 146 7.18 -29.92 -1.69
CA PHE A 146 5.85 -29.78 -1.09
C PHE A 146 5.32 -28.35 -1.10
N ALA A 147 6.20 -27.34 -1.19
CA ALA A 147 5.83 -25.95 -1.12
C ALA A 147 5.40 -25.41 -2.49
N ILE A 148 4.21 -24.83 -2.56
CA ILE A 148 3.72 -24.12 -3.75
C ILE A 148 4.57 -22.87 -4.02
N GLY A 149 5.15 -22.26 -2.97
CA GLY A 149 6.02 -21.11 -3.06
C GLY A 149 6.68 -20.77 -1.74
N THR A 150 7.74 -20.00 -1.81
CA THR A 150 8.46 -19.48 -0.65
C THR A 150 8.54 -17.97 -0.74
N LEU A 151 8.26 -17.29 0.35
CA LEU A 151 8.33 -15.83 0.44
C LEU A 151 9.31 -15.46 1.55
N THR A 152 10.39 -14.77 1.20
CA THR A 152 11.33 -14.23 2.18
C THR A 152 10.83 -12.87 2.72
N HIS A 153 11.29 -12.48 3.92
CA HIS A 153 11.01 -11.17 4.47
C HIS A 153 11.42 -10.04 3.50
N ALA A 154 12.60 -10.14 2.89
CA ALA A 154 13.07 -9.16 1.90
C ALA A 154 12.16 -9.08 0.66
N GLN A 155 11.65 -10.21 0.17
CA GLN A 155 10.69 -10.24 -0.92
C GLN A 155 9.35 -9.63 -0.52
N SER A 156 8.85 -9.94 0.68
CA SER A 156 7.61 -9.37 1.21
C SER A 156 7.68 -7.85 1.27
N VAL A 157 8.73 -7.30 1.87
CA VAL A 157 9.00 -5.85 1.92
C VAL A 157 9.13 -5.27 0.50
N HIS A 158 9.78 -5.97 -0.40
CA HIS A 158 9.93 -5.54 -1.79
C HIS A 158 8.58 -5.45 -2.51
N TYR A 159 7.74 -6.48 -2.39
CA TYR A 159 6.40 -6.50 -3.00
C TYR A 159 5.49 -5.41 -2.44
N THR A 160 5.48 -5.22 -1.13
CA THR A 160 4.71 -4.15 -0.48
C THR A 160 5.15 -2.76 -0.96
N GLY A 161 6.47 -2.54 -1.11
CA GLY A 161 7.03 -1.29 -1.60
C GLY A 161 6.92 -1.07 -3.11
N LEU A 162 6.64 -2.10 -3.92
CA LEU A 162 6.55 -1.97 -5.37
C LEU A 162 5.40 -1.06 -5.78
N MET A 163 4.21 -1.28 -5.23
CA MET A 163 3.01 -0.47 -5.54
C MET A 163 3.22 0.99 -5.15
N GLN A 164 3.77 1.23 -3.96
CA GLN A 164 4.06 2.59 -3.50
C GLN A 164 5.08 3.29 -4.42
N ARG A 165 6.14 2.58 -4.83
CA ARG A 165 7.14 3.13 -5.76
C ARG A 165 6.59 3.38 -7.16
N MET A 166 5.68 2.53 -7.67
CA MET A 166 5.02 2.76 -8.95
C MET A 166 4.14 4.00 -8.89
N VAL A 167 3.28 4.12 -7.89
CA VAL A 167 2.43 5.30 -7.69
C VAL A 167 3.29 6.56 -7.58
N LEU A 168 4.35 6.53 -6.77
CA LEU A 168 5.26 7.67 -6.61
C LEU A 168 5.91 8.08 -7.94
N ARG A 169 6.36 7.13 -8.76
CA ARG A 169 6.96 7.42 -10.08
C ARG A 169 5.96 8.05 -11.04
N ILE A 170 4.73 7.53 -11.07
CA ILE A 170 3.66 8.09 -11.91
C ILE A 170 3.33 9.52 -11.45
N MET A 171 3.19 9.75 -10.16
CA MET A 171 2.96 11.08 -9.59
C MET A 171 4.10 12.04 -9.92
N LEU A 172 5.35 11.59 -9.81
CA LEU A 172 6.52 12.42 -10.12
C LEU A 172 6.57 12.78 -11.60
N ALA A 173 6.25 11.84 -12.50
CA ALA A 173 6.16 12.10 -13.93
C ALA A 173 5.05 13.12 -14.25
N PHE A 174 3.90 13.01 -13.59
CA PHE A 174 2.80 13.95 -13.75
C PHE A 174 3.15 15.35 -13.26
N VAL A 175 3.80 15.47 -12.09
CA VAL A 175 4.30 16.76 -11.57
C VAL A 175 5.35 17.36 -12.52
N GLY A 176 6.25 16.55 -13.06
CA GLY A 176 7.23 17.00 -14.06
C GLY A 176 6.57 17.53 -15.34
N LEU A 177 5.52 16.87 -15.81
CA LEU A 177 4.74 17.33 -16.96
C LEU A 177 4.05 18.67 -16.68
N LEU A 178 3.39 18.79 -15.53
CA LEU A 178 2.76 20.05 -15.12
C LEU A 178 3.77 21.18 -15.01
N PHE A 179 4.95 20.91 -14.44
CA PHE A 179 6.03 21.90 -14.36
C PHE A 179 6.46 22.38 -15.76
N LEU A 180 6.63 21.46 -16.72
CA LEU A 180 6.94 21.81 -18.11
C LEU A 180 5.86 22.71 -18.74
N ILE A 181 4.59 22.38 -18.55
CA ILE A 181 3.48 23.19 -19.07
C ILE A 181 3.53 24.59 -18.48
N VAL A 182 3.73 24.72 -17.17
CA VAL A 182 3.83 26.03 -16.50
C VAL A 182 5.00 26.83 -17.06
N GLN A 183 6.17 26.25 -17.29
CA GLN A 183 7.33 26.93 -17.87
C GLN A 183 7.05 27.46 -19.29
N ILE A 184 6.35 26.65 -20.11
CA ILE A 184 5.96 27.10 -21.47
C ILE A 184 4.99 28.29 -21.39
N VAL A 185 4.01 28.24 -20.49
CA VAL A 185 3.04 29.34 -20.30
C VAL A 185 3.75 30.62 -19.83
N ILE A 186 4.67 30.50 -18.87
CA ILE A 186 5.44 31.65 -18.37
C ILE A 186 6.30 32.23 -19.48
N ALA A 187 7.00 31.40 -20.25
CA ALA A 187 7.84 31.85 -21.36
C ALA A 187 7.00 32.62 -22.39
N HIS A 188 5.81 32.11 -22.73
CA HIS A 188 4.88 32.79 -23.64
C HIS A 188 4.33 34.10 -23.04
N SER A 189 4.03 34.13 -21.73
CA SER A 189 3.57 35.33 -21.04
C SER A 189 4.63 36.43 -21.06
N ILE A 190 5.90 36.08 -20.78
CA ILE A 190 7.02 37.03 -20.84
C ILE A 190 7.16 37.61 -22.26
N GLN A 191 7.09 36.73 -23.28
CA GLN A 191 7.18 37.19 -24.66
C GLN A 191 6.04 38.15 -25.03
N SER A 192 4.84 37.85 -24.64
CA SER A 192 3.64 38.70 -24.87
C SER A 192 3.76 40.06 -24.16
N GLU A 193 4.22 40.09 -22.90
CA GLU A 193 4.48 41.32 -22.18
C GLU A 193 5.54 42.20 -22.87
N MET A 194 6.62 41.57 -23.35
CA MET A 194 7.67 42.29 -24.09
C MET A 194 7.16 42.91 -25.38
N GLU A 195 6.21 42.26 -26.07
CA GLU A 195 5.59 42.79 -27.29
C GLU A 195 4.63 43.94 -26.98
N LEU A 196 3.85 43.87 -25.89
CA LEU A 196 2.94 44.91 -25.49
C LEU A 196 3.64 46.16 -24.95
N ASP A 197 4.72 46.00 -24.25
CA ASP A 197 5.48 47.09 -23.64
C ASP A 197 6.69 47.58 -24.48
N TYR A 198 6.69 47.30 -25.79
CA TYR A 198 7.80 47.60 -26.70
C TYR A 198 8.26 49.08 -26.61
N VAL A 199 7.34 50.01 -26.45
CA VAL A 199 7.65 51.46 -26.30
C VAL A 199 8.41 51.73 -25.01
N LYS A 200 7.99 51.11 -23.88
CA LYS A 200 8.66 51.27 -22.57
C LYS A 200 10.05 50.65 -22.59
N LEU A 201 10.21 49.51 -23.26
CA LEU A 201 11.50 48.84 -23.46
C LEU A 201 12.43 49.70 -24.30
N GLY A 202 11.95 50.41 -25.31
CA GLY A 202 12.71 51.37 -26.11
C GLY A 202 13.22 52.53 -25.26
N VAL A 203 12.43 53.08 -24.37
CA VAL A 203 12.84 54.13 -23.43
C VAL A 203 13.94 53.64 -22.47
N LEU A 204 13.77 52.45 -21.92
CA LEU A 204 14.79 51.83 -21.04
C LEU A 204 16.13 51.59 -21.79
N LYS A 205 16.08 51.11 -23.03
CA LYS A 205 17.28 51.00 -23.88
C LYS A 205 17.92 52.34 -24.14
N ALA A 206 17.18 53.41 -24.40
CA ALA A 206 17.71 54.75 -24.59
C ALA A 206 18.36 55.31 -23.31
N GLN A 207 17.97 54.84 -22.13
CA GLN A 207 18.58 55.15 -20.84
C GLN A 207 19.84 54.27 -20.53
N GLY A 208 20.23 53.38 -21.45
CA GLY A 208 21.45 52.58 -21.33
C GLY A 208 21.23 51.21 -20.69
N PHE A 209 20.00 50.74 -20.49
CA PHE A 209 19.75 49.37 -20.04
C PHE A 209 20.01 48.37 -21.17
N THR A 210 20.77 47.33 -20.88
CA THR A 210 21.02 46.23 -21.82
C THR A 210 19.86 45.26 -21.84
N GLU A 211 19.62 44.55 -22.95
CA GLU A 211 18.58 43.54 -23.08
C GLU A 211 18.66 42.47 -21.99
N THR A 212 19.87 42.07 -21.63
CA THR A 212 20.15 41.09 -20.57
C THR A 212 19.66 41.56 -19.18
N ARG A 213 19.83 42.86 -18.88
CA ARG A 213 19.35 43.42 -17.59
C ARG A 213 17.86 43.50 -17.54
N ILE A 214 17.21 43.88 -18.64
CA ILE A 214 15.73 43.91 -18.72
C ILE A 214 15.16 42.50 -18.59
N GLY A 215 15.74 41.52 -19.31
CA GLY A 215 15.32 40.13 -19.19
C GLY A 215 15.52 39.55 -17.79
N LEU A 216 16.61 39.93 -17.11
CA LEU A 216 16.87 39.49 -15.74
C LEU A 216 15.86 40.05 -14.74
N ILE A 217 15.41 41.29 -14.90
CA ILE A 217 14.41 41.93 -14.05
C ILE A 217 13.06 41.19 -14.20
N LEU A 218 12.64 40.92 -15.44
CA LEU A 218 11.43 40.17 -15.71
C LEU A 218 11.50 38.74 -15.15
N ALA A 219 12.60 38.05 -15.41
CA ALA A 219 12.81 36.70 -14.87
C ALA A 219 12.75 36.66 -13.33
N LEU A 220 13.35 37.67 -12.66
CA LEU A 220 13.32 37.76 -11.20
C LEU A 220 11.90 38.01 -10.66
N GLN A 221 11.09 38.80 -11.36
CA GLN A 221 9.70 39.05 -10.99
C GLN A 221 8.87 37.76 -11.03
N TYR A 222 9.00 36.98 -12.11
CA TYR A 222 8.31 35.69 -12.22
C TYR A 222 8.83 34.66 -11.21
N LEU A 223 10.14 34.61 -10.98
CA LEU A 223 10.74 33.72 -9.97
C LEU A 223 10.20 34.01 -8.56
N LEU A 224 10.02 35.28 -8.19
CA LEU A 224 9.42 35.65 -6.91
C LEU A 224 7.97 35.19 -6.81
N ALA A 225 7.18 35.33 -7.87
CA ALA A 225 5.80 34.84 -7.91
C ALA A 225 5.73 33.31 -7.78
N GLU A 226 6.61 32.57 -8.49
CA GLU A 226 6.71 31.11 -8.37
C GLU A 226 7.10 30.66 -6.97
N LEU A 227 8.05 31.33 -6.33
CA LEU A 227 8.51 31.06 -4.96
C LEU A 227 7.37 31.23 -3.95
N LEU A 228 6.62 32.32 -4.07
CA LEU A 228 5.41 32.57 -3.24
C LEU A 228 4.38 31.48 -3.46
N GLY A 229 4.11 31.10 -4.70
CA GLY A 229 3.20 30.02 -5.06
C GLY A 229 3.63 28.68 -4.49
N ALA A 230 4.91 28.36 -4.55
CA ALA A 230 5.47 27.14 -3.98
C ALA A 230 5.33 27.07 -2.45
N VAL A 231 5.63 28.17 -1.75
CA VAL A 231 5.48 28.26 -0.29
C VAL A 231 4.01 28.09 0.12
N LEU A 232 3.09 28.76 -0.56
CA LEU A 232 1.65 28.59 -0.32
C LEU A 232 1.19 27.17 -0.59
N GLY A 233 1.65 26.55 -1.67
CA GLY A 233 1.36 25.17 -2.00
C GLY A 233 1.81 24.20 -0.90
N ILE A 234 3.02 24.35 -0.36
CA ILE A 234 3.54 23.54 0.74
C ILE A 234 2.70 23.77 2.00
N CYS A 235 2.37 25.01 2.34
CA CYS A 235 1.56 25.32 3.52
C CYS A 235 0.16 24.70 3.46
N ILE A 236 -0.44 24.60 2.27
CA ILE A 236 -1.75 23.97 2.08
C ILE A 236 -1.62 22.44 2.09
N ALA A 237 -0.55 21.88 1.52
CA ALA A 237 -0.36 20.44 1.42
C ALA A 237 -0.04 19.79 2.78
N MET A 238 0.74 20.46 3.64
CA MET A 238 1.14 19.92 4.95
C MET A 238 -0.03 19.43 5.82
N PRO A 239 -1.09 20.21 6.10
CA PRO A 239 -2.19 19.75 6.93
C PRO A 239 -3.02 18.63 6.31
N ILE A 240 -2.96 18.45 4.98
CA ILE A 240 -3.66 17.37 4.27
C ILE A 240 -2.90 16.05 4.40
N VAL A 241 -1.58 16.09 4.40
CA VAL A 241 -0.70 14.90 4.52
C VAL A 241 -0.61 14.41 5.96
N TRP A 242 -0.78 15.30 6.96
CA TRP A 242 -0.67 14.96 8.39
C TRP A 242 -2.01 14.54 9.03
N LYS A 243 -3.07 14.40 8.26
CA LYS A 243 -4.38 13.95 8.69
C LYS A 243 -4.67 12.54 8.17
#